data_443c2678ec914764dbb0995ec23e486a
#
_entry.id   443c2678ec914764dbb0995ec23e486a
#
_cell.length_a   1.000
_cell.length_b   1.000
_cell.length_c   1.000
_cell.angle_alpha   90.00
_cell.angle_beta   90.00
_cell.angle_gamma   90.00
#
_symmetry.space_group_name_H-M   'P 1'
#
loop_
_entity.id
_entity.type
_entity.pdbx_description
1 polymer ?
#
loop_
_entity_poly.entity_id
_entity_poly.type
_entity_poly.pdbx_seq_one_letter_code
_entity_poly.pdbx_strand_id
1 'polypeptide(L)'
;MSMELMVKAMKTKVGNPLRKLVLIKLADNANDMGECWPSYQHIADQCEIGRSTVKVHIRELEKSGLLRREFRRKGELNQSNVFHLALEGGAAPALGGGAADTP
;
A
#
# COMPACT_ATOMS: atom_id res chain seq x y z
N MET A 1 8.09 -1.95 10.99
CA MET A 1 7.05 -2.95 10.96
C MET A 1 5.94 -2.57 11.90
N SER A 2 4.72 -2.62 11.44
CA SER A 2 3.59 -2.19 12.25
C SER A 2 2.52 -3.26 12.23
N MET A 3 2.35 -3.94 13.35
CA MET A 3 1.31 -4.96 13.44
C MET A 3 -0.09 -4.37 13.36
N GLU A 4 -0.24 -3.17 13.90
CA GLU A 4 -1.53 -2.51 13.82
C GLU A 4 -1.93 -2.24 12.38
N LEU A 5 -1.00 -1.77 11.58
CA LEU A 5 -1.29 -1.52 10.17
C LEU A 5 -1.54 -2.81 9.41
N MET A 6 -0.85 -3.89 9.79
CA MET A 6 -1.11 -5.18 9.15
C MET A 6 -2.52 -5.66 9.43
N VAL A 7 -3.00 -5.48 10.65
CA VAL A 7 -4.36 -5.85 11.00
C VAL A 7 -5.35 -5.00 10.21
N LYS A 8 -5.11 -3.72 10.09
CA LYS A 8 -5.97 -2.83 9.33
C LYS A 8 -5.97 -3.21 7.85
N ALA A 9 -4.80 -3.54 7.31
CA ALA A 9 -4.70 -3.96 5.92
C ALA A 9 -5.49 -5.24 5.68
N MET A 10 -5.40 -6.16 6.60
CA MET A 10 -6.12 -7.42 6.47
C MET A 10 -7.62 -7.20 6.43
N LYS A 11 -8.10 -6.22 7.17
CA LYS A 11 -9.53 -5.93 7.22
C LYS A 11 -10.01 -5.08 6.05
N THR A 12 -9.11 -4.47 5.32
CA THR A 12 -9.45 -3.59 4.22
C THR A 12 -9.76 -4.42 2.98
N LYS A 13 -10.91 -4.18 2.37
CA LYS A 13 -11.31 -4.92 1.18
C LYS A 13 -10.77 -4.22 -0.05
N VAL A 14 -10.05 -4.96 -0.86
CA VAL A 14 -9.45 -4.40 -2.07
C VAL A 14 -9.92 -5.12 -3.34
N GLY A 15 -10.68 -6.19 -3.20
CA GLY A 15 -11.29 -6.84 -4.34
C GLY A 15 -10.38 -7.78 -5.13
N ASN A 16 -9.18 -8.02 -4.65
CA ASN A 16 -8.25 -8.89 -5.37
C ASN A 16 -7.24 -9.48 -4.38
N PRO A 17 -7.05 -10.79 -4.39
CA PRO A 17 -6.14 -11.42 -3.41
C PRO A 17 -4.69 -10.99 -3.56
N LEU A 18 -4.21 -10.81 -4.79
CA LEU A 18 -2.83 -10.35 -4.97
C LEU A 18 -2.66 -8.91 -4.50
N ARG A 19 -3.68 -8.10 -4.76
CA ARG A 19 -3.66 -6.71 -4.29
C ARG A 19 -3.66 -6.67 -2.77
N LYS A 20 -4.44 -7.56 -2.14
CA LYS A 20 -4.44 -7.66 -0.69
C LYS A 20 -3.06 -8.03 -0.17
N LEU A 21 -2.41 -8.98 -0.82
CA LEU A 21 -1.08 -9.41 -0.40
C LEU A 21 -0.07 -8.27 -0.50
N VAL A 22 -0.13 -7.51 -1.59
CA VAL A 22 0.75 -6.35 -1.76
C VAL A 22 0.49 -5.34 -0.64
N LEU A 23 -0.78 -5.08 -0.34
CA LEU A 23 -1.12 -4.13 0.72
C LEU A 23 -0.59 -4.58 2.07
N ILE A 24 -0.75 -5.86 2.39
CA ILE A 24 -0.25 -6.41 3.64
C ILE A 24 1.27 -6.32 3.70
N LYS A 25 1.94 -6.56 2.58
CA LYS A 25 3.39 -6.47 2.55
C LYS A 25 3.85 -5.03 2.79
N LEU A 26 3.15 -4.07 2.24
CA LEU A 26 3.47 -2.67 2.50
C LEU A 26 3.27 -2.34 3.98
N ALA A 27 2.18 -2.84 4.55
CA ALA A 27 1.92 -2.60 5.97
C ALA A 27 2.99 -3.25 6.85
N ASP A 28 3.48 -4.42 6.44
CA ASP A 28 4.54 -5.10 7.17
C ASP A 28 5.83 -4.27 7.19
N ASN A 29 6.08 -3.52 6.15
CA ASN A 29 7.28 -2.69 6.06
C ASN A 29 7.10 -1.28 6.60
N ALA A 30 5.88 -0.91 6.96
CA ALA A 30 5.59 0.46 7.34
C ALA A 30 6.01 0.75 8.78
N ASN A 31 6.38 2.00 9.01
CA ASN A 31 6.61 2.46 10.37
C ASN A 31 5.27 2.87 10.98
N ASP A 32 5.30 3.41 12.19
CA ASP A 32 4.08 3.76 12.89
C ASP A 32 3.29 4.87 12.21
N MET A 33 3.94 5.62 11.35
CA MET A 33 3.28 6.69 10.62
C MET A 33 2.72 6.23 9.29
N GLY A 34 2.83 4.96 8.99
CA GLY A 34 2.32 4.42 7.75
C GLY A 34 3.24 4.61 6.57
N GLU A 35 4.48 4.97 6.81
CA GLU A 35 5.43 5.18 5.74
C GLU A 35 6.27 3.95 5.50
N CYS A 36 6.47 3.59 4.24
CA CYS A 36 7.37 2.51 3.89
C CYS A 36 7.98 2.80 2.53
N TRP A 37 9.13 2.19 2.28
CA TRP A 37 9.82 2.44 1.02
C TRP A 37 10.53 1.20 0.48
N PRO A 38 9.83 0.08 0.39
CA PRO A 38 10.41 -1.10 -0.23
C PRO A 38 10.50 -0.91 -1.75
N SER A 39 11.46 -1.54 -2.37
CA SER A 39 11.55 -1.50 -3.82
C SER A 39 10.45 -2.38 -4.41
N TYR A 40 10.11 -2.13 -5.65
CA TYR A 40 9.15 -3.00 -6.34
C TYR A 40 9.66 -4.43 -6.40
N GLN A 41 10.97 -4.60 -6.59
CA GLN A 41 11.54 -5.94 -6.65
C GLN A 41 11.42 -6.65 -5.31
N HIS A 42 11.63 -5.94 -4.22
CA HIS A 42 11.48 -6.54 -2.89
C HIS A 42 10.04 -7.00 -2.66
N ILE A 43 9.07 -6.18 -3.04
CA ILE A 43 7.66 -6.54 -2.91
C ILE A 43 7.36 -7.76 -3.79
N ALA A 44 7.87 -7.75 -5.01
CA ALA A 44 7.65 -8.85 -5.95
C ALA A 44 8.21 -10.16 -5.40
N ASP A 45 9.42 -10.09 -4.87
CA ASP A 45 10.07 -11.28 -4.32
C ASP A 45 9.30 -11.83 -3.12
N GLN A 46 8.86 -10.95 -2.24
CA GLN A 46 8.18 -11.38 -1.03
C GLN A 46 6.77 -11.89 -1.32
N CYS A 47 6.11 -11.34 -2.31
CA CYS A 47 4.77 -11.75 -2.67
C CYS A 47 4.76 -12.85 -3.74
N GLU A 48 5.93 -13.16 -4.28
CA GLU A 48 6.09 -14.22 -5.30
C GLU A 48 5.27 -13.91 -6.55
N ILE A 49 5.32 -12.68 -6.98
CA ILE A 49 4.65 -12.24 -8.20
C ILE A 49 5.62 -11.38 -9.01
N GLY A 50 5.25 -11.10 -10.23
CA GLY A 50 6.11 -10.30 -11.10
C GLY A 50 6.13 -8.84 -10.70
N ARG A 51 7.20 -8.15 -11.02
CA ARG A 51 7.34 -6.74 -10.69
C ARG A 51 6.29 -5.89 -11.39
N SER A 52 5.96 -6.22 -12.63
CA SER A 52 4.90 -5.47 -13.34
C SER A 52 3.55 -5.64 -12.65
N THR A 53 3.29 -6.81 -12.11
CA THR A 53 2.05 -7.06 -11.37
C THR A 53 2.01 -6.21 -10.10
N VAL A 54 3.16 -6.11 -9.42
CA VAL A 54 3.25 -5.23 -8.24
C VAL A 54 2.87 -3.80 -8.62
N LYS A 55 3.42 -3.31 -9.73
CA LYS A 55 3.15 -1.93 -10.15
C LYS A 55 1.67 -1.70 -10.44
N VAL A 56 1.02 -2.67 -11.05
CA VAL A 56 -0.41 -2.58 -11.32
C VAL A 56 -1.20 -2.46 -10.02
N HIS A 57 -0.89 -3.31 -9.06
CA HIS A 57 -1.63 -3.30 -7.80
C HIS A 57 -1.35 -2.05 -6.97
N ILE A 58 -0.12 -1.55 -7.01
CA ILE A 58 0.21 -0.29 -6.35
C ILE A 58 -0.62 0.84 -6.95
N ARG A 59 -0.75 0.87 -8.27
CA ARG A 59 -1.54 1.90 -8.93
C ARG A 59 -3.01 1.80 -8.53
N GLU A 60 -3.53 0.58 -8.44
CA GLU A 60 -4.92 0.40 -8.05
C GLU A 60 -5.16 0.81 -6.60
N LEU A 61 -4.20 0.54 -5.72
CA LEU A 61 -4.30 0.98 -4.34
C LEU A 61 -4.28 2.51 -4.24
N GLU A 62 -3.48 3.15 -5.09
CA GLU A 62 -3.47 4.61 -5.15
C GLU A 62 -4.82 5.15 -5.60
N LYS A 63 -5.41 4.53 -6.61
CA LYS A 63 -6.72 4.96 -7.11
C LYS A 63 -7.80 4.80 -6.05
N SER A 64 -7.66 3.80 -5.20
CA SER A 64 -8.63 3.56 -4.15
C SER A 64 -8.47 4.50 -2.96
N GLY A 65 -7.41 5.29 -2.95
CA GLY A 65 -7.16 6.18 -1.82
C GLY A 65 -6.51 5.50 -0.64
N LEU A 66 -6.11 4.25 -0.77
CA LEU A 66 -5.49 3.53 0.34
C LEU A 66 -3.99 3.75 0.43
N LEU A 67 -3.42 4.34 -0.59
CA LEU A 67 -1.98 4.50 -0.70
C LEU A 67 -1.69 5.80 -1.41
N ARG A 68 -0.70 6.52 -0.92
CA ARG A 68 -0.17 7.69 -1.60
C ARG A 68 1.31 7.45 -1.84
N ARG A 69 1.78 7.73 -3.02
CA ARG A 69 3.17 7.52 -3.36
C ARG A 69 3.86 8.87 -3.45
N GLU A 70 5.00 8.97 -2.82
CA GLU A 70 5.81 10.17 -2.85
C GLU A 70 7.18 9.78 -3.38
N PHE A 71 7.65 10.48 -4.39
CA PHE A 71 8.96 10.21 -4.94
C PHE A 71 9.95 11.17 -4.31
N ARG A 72 10.92 10.63 -3.60
CA ARG A 72 11.93 11.42 -2.92
C ARG A 72 13.27 11.21 -3.58
N ARG A 73 13.98 12.31 -3.75
CA ARG A 73 15.32 12.25 -4.30
C ARG A 73 16.28 12.65 -3.19
N LYS A 74 17.21 11.76 -2.90
CA LYS A 74 18.22 12.05 -1.91
C LYS A 74 19.54 12.09 -2.61
N GLY A 75 20.02 13.26 -2.93
CA GLY A 75 21.20 13.39 -3.71
C GLY A 75 20.92 13.03 -5.15
N GLU A 76 21.93 12.95 -5.94
CA GLU A 76 21.74 12.79 -7.35
C GLU A 76 21.40 11.39 -7.76
N LEU A 77 21.91 10.43 -7.03
CA LEU A 77 21.75 9.05 -7.43
C LEU A 77 20.70 8.30 -6.66
N ASN A 78 20.27 8.83 -5.53
CA ASN A 78 19.36 8.10 -4.67
C ASN A 78 17.95 8.62 -4.85
N GLN A 79 17.11 7.81 -5.44
CA GLN A 79 15.71 8.11 -5.63
C GLN A 79 14.90 6.98 -5.08
N SER A 80 13.90 7.28 -4.30
CA SER A 80 13.07 6.25 -3.68
C SER A 80 11.64 6.63 -3.72
N ASN A 81 10.79 5.66 -3.91
CA ASN A 81 9.36 5.83 -3.69
C ASN A 81 9.10 5.64 -2.21
N VAL A 82 8.42 6.58 -1.62
CA VAL A 82 7.92 6.44 -0.26
C VAL A 82 6.43 6.22 -0.38
N PHE A 83 5.95 5.16 0.22
CA PHE A 83 4.53 4.84 0.19
C PHE A 83 3.92 5.23 1.53
N HIS A 84 2.82 5.96 1.48
CA HIS A 84 2.11 6.40 2.67
C HIS A 84 0.77 5.67 2.69
N LEU A 85 0.60 4.81 3.66
CA LEU A 85 -0.62 4.03 3.76
C LEU A 85 -1.70 4.83 4.47
N ALA A 86 -2.90 4.79 3.92
CA ALA A 86 -4.04 5.49 4.48
C ALA A 86 -5.07 4.48 4.95
N LEU A 87 -4.69 3.69 5.93
CA LEU A 87 -5.54 2.63 6.47
C LEU A 87 -6.27 3.04 7.76
N GLU A 88 -6.09 4.28 8.17
CA GLU A 88 -6.76 4.73 9.37
C GLU A 88 -8.22 4.79 9.09
N GLY A 89 -8.94 4.20 9.88
CA GLY A 89 -10.29 4.11 9.64
C GLY A 89 -10.97 5.35 9.33
N GLY A 90 -10.68 6.31 10.04
CA GLY A 90 -11.41 7.47 9.80
C GLY A 90 -11.23 7.96 8.47
N ALA A 91 -10.20 7.71 7.95
CA ALA A 91 -10.00 8.26 6.76
C ALA A 91 -10.96 7.88 5.87
N ALA A 92 -11.26 7.20 5.76
CA ALA A 92 -11.88 7.00 4.75
C ALA A 92 -13.04 7.34 4.56
N PRO A 93 -13.25 7.79 4.87
CA PRO A 93 -14.38 8.01 4.56
C PRO A 93 -14.73 8.27 3.41
N ALA A 94 -14.53 8.57 3.52
CA ALA A 94 -14.86 8.85 2.70
C ALA A 94 -15.12 8.24 1.70
N LEU A 95 -15.05 8.13 1.66
CA LEU A 95 -15.20 7.74 0.73
C LEU A 95 -16.05 7.03 0.38
N GLY A 96 -16.23 7.27 0.78
CA GLY A 96 -16.82 6.72 0.54
C GLY A 96 -17.21 5.97 0.18
N GLY A 97 -17.25 6.08 0.31
CA GLY A 97 -17.58 5.43 0.08
C GLY A 97 -17.87 4.55 -0.11
N GLY A 98 -17.88 4.65 0.02
CA GLY A 98 -18.12 3.92 -0.04
C GLY A 98 -18.44 3.08 -0.30
N ALA A 99 -18.52 3.33 -0.28
CA ALA A 99 -18.73 2.60 -0.44
C ALA A 99 -19.05 1.75 -0.68
N ALA A 100 -19.06 2.06 -0.63
CA ALA A 100 -19.22 1.30 -0.73
C ALA A 100 -19.56 0.47 -0.89
N ASP A 101 -19.72 0.51 -0.60
CA ASP A 101 -19.84 -0.35 -0.57
C ASP A 101 -20.32 -1.18 -0.73
N THR A 102 -20.60 -1.12 -0.70
CA THR A 102 -20.92 -1.91 -0.71
C THR A 102 -21.23 -2.75 -1.01
N PRO A 103 -21.36 -3.03 -0.93
CA PRO A 103 -21.66 -3.91 -1.13
C PRO A 103 -21.89 -4.77 -1.27
#